data_44ae6550492efbc54cc5553ee33ef229
#
_entry.id   44ae6550492efbc54cc5553ee33ef229
#
_cell.length_a   1.000
_cell.length_b   1.000
_cell.length_c   1.000
_cell.angle_alpha   90.00
_cell.angle_beta   90.00
_cell.angle_gamma   90.00
#
_symmetry.space_group_name_H-M   'P 1'
#
loop_
_entity.id
_entity.type
_entity.pdbx_description
1 polymer ?
#
loop_
_entity_poly.entity_id
_entity_poly.type
_entity_poly.pdbx_seq_one_letter_code
_entity_poly.pdbx_strand_id
1 'polypeptide(L)'
;SYVLGGRAMEVVHDEQELNRYMTEAVQVEPDHPVLIDQYLQNAIEVDVDALCDRDGVVVIGGLMEHIEPAGIHSGDSACCLPSVSLGDDALTTIRSWTEALALRLQVQGLINLQFAVQRTQSGEEWVFIIEANPRASRTVPFVAKATGVPLARIATRLMAGETLAEIGLSQEPSPPLQAVKEAVLPFRRFPGADSLLGPEMRSTGEVMGWAPKFGMAYAKAELAAGDALPKQGTVFLS
;
A
#
# COMPACT_ATOMS: atom_id res chain seq x y z
N SER A 1 22.56 -5.74 -0.74
CA SER A 1 22.47 -5.19 0.63
C SER A 1 21.01 -5.12 1.07
N TYR A 2 20.74 -5.32 2.33
CA TYR A 2 19.41 -5.15 2.89
C TYR A 2 19.16 -3.67 3.18
N VAL A 3 18.40 -2.99 2.32
CA VAL A 3 18.06 -1.57 2.47
C VAL A 3 16.56 -1.41 2.74
N LEU A 4 16.21 -0.47 3.63
CA LEU A 4 14.84 -0.12 3.95
C LEU A 4 14.48 1.20 3.26
N GLY A 5 13.23 1.32 2.79
CA GLY A 5 12.70 2.57 2.23
C GLY A 5 13.37 2.99 0.91
N GLY A 6 13.72 2.06 0.03
CA GLY A 6 14.28 2.38 -1.29
C GLY A 6 15.67 3.05 -1.28
N ARG A 7 16.33 3.07 -0.14
CA ARG A 7 17.67 3.65 -0.01
C ARG A 7 18.66 2.91 -0.90
N ALA A 8 19.48 3.64 -1.66
CA ALA A 8 20.41 3.09 -2.65
C ALA A 8 19.72 2.32 -3.80
N MET A 9 18.45 2.60 -4.08
CA MET A 9 17.79 2.21 -5.32
C MET A 9 17.90 3.35 -6.33
N GLU A 10 18.10 3.00 -7.61
CA GLU A 10 18.19 3.98 -8.71
C GLU A 10 17.41 3.47 -9.90
N VAL A 11 16.64 4.36 -10.52
CA VAL A 11 15.99 4.09 -11.81
C VAL A 11 17.00 4.41 -12.90
N VAL A 12 17.32 3.43 -13.72
CA VAL A 12 18.24 3.56 -14.85
C VAL A 12 17.47 3.44 -16.16
N HIS A 13 17.80 4.29 -17.14
CA HIS A 13 17.05 4.39 -18.38
C HIS A 13 17.78 3.75 -19.56
N ASP A 14 19.08 3.52 -19.43
CA ASP A 14 19.91 2.90 -20.46
C ASP A 14 21.08 2.10 -19.87
N GLU A 15 21.79 1.40 -20.76
CA GLU A 15 22.93 0.55 -20.39
C GLU A 15 24.12 1.37 -19.83
N GLN A 16 24.29 2.63 -20.23
CA GLN A 16 25.37 3.48 -19.74
C GLN A 16 25.12 3.89 -18.28
N GLU A 17 23.88 4.27 -17.96
CA GLU A 17 23.48 4.56 -16.59
C GLU A 17 23.56 3.34 -15.69
N LEU A 18 23.14 2.17 -16.21
CA LEU A 18 23.27 0.91 -15.49
C LEU A 18 24.73 0.60 -15.16
N ASN A 19 25.63 0.70 -16.14
CA ASN A 19 27.06 0.42 -15.95
C ASN A 19 27.70 1.40 -14.98
N ARG A 20 27.33 2.68 -15.04
CA ARG A 20 27.79 3.69 -14.07
C ARG A 20 27.36 3.30 -12.66
N TYR A 21 26.08 3.04 -12.46
CA TYR A 21 25.53 2.68 -11.16
C TYR A 21 26.16 1.40 -10.61
N MET A 22 26.29 0.37 -11.44
CA MET A 22 26.94 -0.89 -11.05
C MET A 22 28.38 -0.68 -10.60
N THR A 23 29.11 0.22 -11.27
CA THR A 23 30.49 0.53 -10.90
C THR A 23 30.57 1.25 -9.55
N GLU A 24 29.66 2.19 -9.30
CA GLU A 24 29.57 2.93 -8.05
C GLU A 24 29.08 2.04 -6.90
N ALA A 25 28.03 1.23 -7.14
CA ALA A 25 27.44 0.33 -6.13
C ALA A 25 28.42 -0.79 -5.71
N VAL A 26 29.16 -1.37 -6.68
CA VAL A 26 30.15 -2.43 -6.42
C VAL A 26 31.34 -1.92 -5.61
N GLN A 27 31.69 -0.64 -5.70
CA GLN A 27 32.72 -0.05 -4.83
C GLN A 27 32.31 -0.03 -3.37
N VAL A 28 31.02 0.01 -3.07
CA VAL A 28 30.51 0.04 -1.67
C VAL A 28 30.45 -1.36 -1.08
N GLU A 29 30.02 -2.38 -1.86
CA GLU A 29 29.92 -3.79 -1.41
C GLU A 29 30.20 -4.78 -2.56
N PRO A 30 31.46 -5.05 -2.88
CA PRO A 30 31.83 -5.83 -4.07
C PRO A 30 31.40 -7.30 -4.04
N ASP A 31 31.10 -7.85 -2.86
CA ASP A 31 30.76 -9.27 -2.68
C ASP A 31 29.26 -9.55 -2.64
N HIS A 32 28.41 -8.51 -2.80
CA HIS A 32 26.96 -8.68 -2.75
C HIS A 32 26.32 -8.50 -4.14
N PRO A 33 25.38 -9.37 -4.53
CA PRO A 33 24.68 -9.23 -5.80
C PRO A 33 23.78 -8.01 -5.79
N VAL A 34 23.69 -7.34 -6.94
CA VAL A 34 22.73 -6.24 -7.18
C VAL A 34 21.50 -6.82 -7.85
N LEU A 35 20.32 -6.54 -7.33
CA LEU A 35 19.05 -6.90 -7.93
C LEU A 35 18.68 -5.84 -8.97
N ILE A 36 18.28 -6.29 -10.15
CA ILE A 36 17.80 -5.45 -11.24
C ILE A 36 16.39 -5.89 -11.57
N ASP A 37 15.44 -4.98 -11.37
CA ASP A 37 14.02 -5.20 -11.63
C ASP A 37 13.52 -4.33 -12.78
N GLN A 38 12.50 -4.81 -13.47
CA GLN A 38 11.80 -4.00 -14.45
C GLN A 38 11.03 -2.88 -13.75
N TYR A 39 11.25 -1.63 -14.17
CA TYR A 39 10.48 -0.49 -13.68
C TYR A 39 9.07 -0.48 -14.29
N LEU A 40 8.07 -0.45 -13.43
CA LEU A 40 6.65 -0.41 -13.83
C LEU A 40 6.18 1.05 -13.91
N GLN A 41 6.10 1.59 -15.13
CA GLN A 41 5.61 2.95 -15.34
C GLN A 41 4.10 3.05 -15.14
N ASN A 42 3.65 4.11 -14.47
CA ASN A 42 2.22 4.42 -14.26
C ASN A 42 1.42 3.27 -13.60
N ALA A 43 2.06 2.50 -12.76
CA ALA A 43 1.38 1.45 -12.02
C ALA A 43 0.62 2.03 -10.83
N ILE A 44 -0.51 1.40 -10.52
CA ILE A 44 -1.31 1.65 -9.32
C ILE A 44 -0.83 0.70 -8.24
N GLU A 45 -0.42 1.21 -7.09
CA GLU A 45 -0.04 0.38 -5.96
C GLU A 45 -1.27 -0.04 -5.16
N VAL A 46 -1.23 -1.27 -4.62
CA VAL A 46 -2.32 -1.84 -3.82
C VAL A 46 -1.73 -2.52 -2.59
N ASP A 47 -2.15 -2.09 -1.42
CA ASP A 47 -1.87 -2.76 -0.17
C ASP A 47 -3.02 -3.70 0.21
N VAL A 48 -2.70 -4.92 0.63
CA VAL A 48 -3.68 -5.89 1.14
C VAL A 48 -3.27 -6.34 2.52
N ASP A 49 -4.15 -6.15 3.50
CA ASP A 49 -4.00 -6.74 4.82
C ASP A 49 -4.93 -7.94 4.94
N ALA A 50 -4.38 -9.12 5.24
CA ALA A 50 -5.13 -10.36 5.39
C ALA A 50 -4.82 -11.07 6.70
N LEU A 51 -5.79 -11.83 7.18
CA LEU A 51 -5.72 -12.69 8.34
C LEU A 51 -5.65 -14.15 7.89
N CYS A 52 -4.78 -14.93 8.51
CA CYS A 52 -4.71 -16.36 8.28
C CYS A 52 -4.67 -17.10 9.62
N ASP A 53 -5.46 -18.17 9.75
CA ASP A 53 -5.46 -19.00 10.95
C ASP A 53 -4.62 -20.27 10.79
N ARG A 54 -4.52 -21.05 11.87
CA ARG A 54 -3.76 -22.32 11.92
C ARG A 54 -4.33 -23.40 10.99
N ASP A 55 -5.62 -23.33 10.65
CA ASP A 55 -6.30 -24.31 9.80
C ASP A 55 -6.18 -23.91 8.32
N GLY A 56 -5.49 -22.82 8.00
CA GLY A 56 -5.26 -22.33 6.66
C GLY A 56 -6.48 -21.58 6.07
N VAL A 57 -7.38 -21.10 6.91
CA VAL A 57 -8.43 -20.19 6.46
C VAL A 57 -7.86 -18.78 6.34
N VAL A 58 -8.05 -18.15 5.19
CA VAL A 58 -7.59 -16.80 4.91
C VAL A 58 -8.79 -15.87 4.72
N VAL A 59 -8.77 -14.74 5.41
CA VAL A 59 -9.76 -13.66 5.23
C VAL A 59 -9.03 -12.35 4.96
N ILE A 60 -9.30 -11.74 3.82
CA ILE A 60 -8.81 -10.42 3.50
C ILE A 60 -9.52 -9.42 4.40
N GLY A 61 -8.74 -8.66 5.16
CA GLY A 61 -9.23 -7.61 6.04
C GLY A 61 -9.56 -6.32 5.29
N GLY A 62 -8.77 -6.02 4.26
CA GLY A 62 -9.00 -4.90 3.35
C GLY A 62 -7.98 -4.85 2.23
N LEU A 63 -8.46 -4.40 1.07
CA LEU A 63 -7.67 -4.15 -0.14
C LEU A 63 -7.73 -2.66 -0.43
N MET A 64 -6.61 -1.99 -0.31
CA MET A 64 -6.49 -0.54 -0.42
C MET A 64 -5.79 -0.16 -1.72
N GLU A 65 -6.43 0.67 -2.51
CA GLU A 65 -5.85 1.27 -3.70
C GLU A 65 -5.16 2.58 -3.33
N HIS A 66 -3.91 2.75 -3.75
CA HIS A 66 -3.16 4.00 -3.59
C HIS A 66 -3.61 5.04 -4.61
N ILE A 67 -3.63 6.30 -4.18
CA ILE A 67 -3.99 7.45 -5.03
C ILE A 67 -2.74 7.99 -5.71
N GLU A 68 -1.61 8.04 -5.00
CA GLU A 68 -0.32 8.43 -5.55
C GLU A 68 0.24 7.34 -6.46
N PRO A 69 1.11 7.72 -7.41
CA PRO A 69 1.81 6.76 -8.26
C PRO A 69 2.62 5.75 -7.46
N ALA A 70 2.75 4.53 -7.98
CA ALA A 70 3.61 3.50 -7.39
C ALA A 70 5.05 4.00 -7.24
N GLY A 71 5.70 3.58 -6.13
CA GLY A 71 7.04 4.01 -5.76
C GLY A 71 7.08 5.07 -4.66
N ILE A 72 5.93 5.62 -4.27
CA ILE A 72 5.80 6.44 -3.06
C ILE A 72 5.53 5.50 -1.88
N HIS A 73 6.23 5.73 -0.77
CA HIS A 73 6.08 4.89 0.42
C HIS A 73 4.61 4.81 0.88
N SER A 74 4.11 3.62 1.17
CA SER A 74 2.71 3.39 1.54
C SER A 74 2.23 4.20 2.76
N GLY A 75 3.14 4.60 3.65
CA GLY A 75 2.85 5.51 4.76
C GLY A 75 2.56 6.94 4.33
N ASP A 76 3.07 7.35 3.17
CA ASP A 76 2.96 8.72 2.63
C ASP A 76 1.88 8.82 1.54
N SER A 77 1.45 7.69 0.98
CA SER A 77 0.38 7.65 -0.02
C SER A 77 -0.99 7.77 0.64
N ALA A 78 -1.89 8.52 0.01
CA ALA A 78 -3.31 8.41 0.26
C ALA A 78 -3.81 7.06 -0.27
N CYS A 79 -4.74 6.44 0.43
CA CYS A 79 -5.30 5.14 0.03
C CYS A 79 -6.81 5.15 0.17
N CYS A 80 -7.50 4.50 -0.73
CA CYS A 80 -8.96 4.34 -0.63
C CYS A 80 -9.38 2.88 -0.40
N LEU A 81 -10.46 2.72 0.31
CA LEU A 81 -11.11 1.44 0.62
C LEU A 81 -12.64 1.62 0.58
N PRO A 82 -13.36 0.86 -0.27
CA PRO A 82 -12.87 -0.06 -1.29
C PRO A 82 -12.12 0.62 -2.44
N SER A 83 -11.42 -0.18 -3.26
CA SER A 83 -10.81 0.28 -4.52
C SER A 83 -11.84 0.96 -5.43
N VAL A 84 -11.42 1.98 -6.16
CA VAL A 84 -12.31 2.81 -7.00
C VAL A 84 -11.97 2.75 -8.48
N SER A 85 -10.76 2.36 -8.86
CA SER A 85 -10.32 2.43 -10.25
C SER A 85 -9.96 1.06 -10.85
N LEU A 86 -9.71 0.04 -10.03
CA LEU A 86 -9.31 -1.29 -10.49
C LEU A 86 -10.50 -2.13 -10.96
N GLY A 87 -10.28 -2.90 -12.01
CA GLY A 87 -11.25 -3.84 -12.55
C GLY A 87 -11.41 -5.11 -11.70
N ASP A 88 -12.54 -5.79 -11.85
CA ASP A 88 -12.87 -6.99 -11.08
C ASP A 88 -11.86 -8.13 -11.30
N ASP A 89 -11.28 -8.26 -12.50
CA ASP A 89 -10.30 -9.29 -12.82
C ASP A 89 -8.99 -9.08 -12.05
N ALA A 90 -8.50 -7.84 -11.97
CA ALA A 90 -7.33 -7.51 -11.17
C ALA A 90 -7.60 -7.73 -9.67
N LEU A 91 -8.75 -7.27 -9.18
CA LEU A 91 -9.15 -7.48 -7.78
C LEU A 91 -9.27 -8.96 -7.42
N THR A 92 -9.81 -9.79 -8.33
CA THR A 92 -9.91 -11.24 -8.15
C THR A 92 -8.53 -11.89 -8.13
N THR A 93 -7.64 -11.48 -9.03
CA THR A 93 -6.25 -11.96 -9.08
C THR A 93 -5.51 -11.64 -7.79
N ILE A 94 -5.61 -10.39 -7.31
CA ILE A 94 -4.98 -9.96 -6.06
C ILE A 94 -5.47 -10.79 -4.87
N ARG A 95 -6.79 -11.04 -4.76
CA ARG A 95 -7.36 -11.90 -3.70
C ARG A 95 -6.83 -13.31 -3.75
N SER A 96 -6.84 -13.93 -4.93
CA SER A 96 -6.34 -15.29 -5.15
C SER A 96 -4.86 -15.43 -4.78
N TRP A 97 -4.04 -14.46 -5.19
CA TRP A 97 -2.61 -14.47 -4.87
C TRP A 97 -2.34 -14.21 -3.39
N THR A 98 -3.15 -13.34 -2.76
CA THR A 98 -3.09 -13.10 -1.31
C THR A 98 -3.32 -14.39 -0.53
N GLU A 99 -4.37 -15.14 -0.88
CA GLU A 99 -4.67 -16.43 -0.26
C GLU A 99 -3.54 -17.44 -0.48
N ALA A 100 -3.10 -17.61 -1.72
CA ALA A 100 -2.03 -18.55 -2.08
C ALA A 100 -0.72 -18.24 -1.35
N LEU A 101 -0.34 -16.96 -1.23
CA LEU A 101 0.87 -16.54 -0.55
C LEU A 101 0.76 -16.69 0.96
N ALA A 102 -0.36 -16.34 1.58
CA ALA A 102 -0.59 -16.54 3.00
C ALA A 102 -0.43 -18.02 3.40
N LEU A 103 -1.02 -18.92 2.61
CA LEU A 103 -0.91 -20.37 2.80
C LEU A 103 0.52 -20.88 2.56
N ARG A 104 1.15 -20.44 1.48
CA ARG A 104 2.50 -20.89 1.12
C ARG A 104 3.56 -20.47 2.14
N LEU A 105 3.38 -19.29 2.73
CA LEU A 105 4.24 -18.76 3.79
C LEU A 105 3.85 -19.26 5.18
N GLN A 106 2.82 -20.08 5.31
CA GLN A 106 2.32 -20.63 6.57
C GLN A 106 2.05 -19.54 7.61
N VAL A 107 1.42 -18.47 7.17
CA VAL A 107 1.12 -17.32 8.03
C VAL A 107 0.11 -17.71 9.10
N GLN A 108 0.36 -17.28 10.33
CA GLN A 108 -0.61 -17.32 11.42
C GLN A 108 -0.72 -15.92 12.04
N GLY A 109 -1.87 -15.29 11.87
CA GLY A 109 -2.10 -13.89 12.23
C GLY A 109 -2.23 -12.98 11.01
N LEU A 110 -1.49 -11.88 10.95
CA LEU A 110 -1.54 -10.89 9.87
C LEU A 110 -0.44 -11.08 8.83
N ILE A 111 -0.82 -10.85 7.59
CA ILE A 111 0.11 -10.62 6.47
C ILE A 111 -0.32 -9.36 5.73
N ASN A 112 0.67 -8.56 5.35
CA ASN A 112 0.53 -7.46 4.42
C ASN A 112 1.21 -7.83 3.10
N LEU A 113 0.51 -7.62 1.99
CA LEU A 113 1.02 -7.82 0.64
C LEU A 113 0.91 -6.52 -0.13
N GLN A 114 1.96 -6.20 -0.86
CA GLN A 114 1.99 -5.04 -1.76
C GLN A 114 2.00 -5.52 -3.21
N PHE A 115 1.08 -4.98 -3.98
CA PHE A 115 0.94 -5.25 -5.40
C PHE A 115 1.10 -3.96 -6.21
N ALA A 116 1.47 -4.12 -7.47
CA ALA A 116 1.35 -3.07 -8.47
C ALA A 116 0.46 -3.57 -9.61
N VAL A 117 -0.43 -2.72 -10.07
CA VAL A 117 -1.31 -3.00 -11.21
C VAL A 117 -0.97 -2.02 -12.33
N GLN A 118 -0.51 -2.55 -13.46
CA GLN A 118 -0.18 -1.76 -14.64
C GLN A 118 -1.26 -1.92 -15.69
N ARG A 119 -1.80 -0.80 -16.17
CA ARG A 119 -2.72 -0.79 -17.32
C ARG A 119 -1.96 -0.73 -18.61
N THR A 120 -2.26 -1.65 -19.51
CA THR A 120 -1.77 -1.63 -20.88
C THR A 120 -2.51 -0.58 -21.70
N GLN A 121 -1.97 -0.25 -22.88
CA GLN A 121 -2.65 0.62 -23.82
C GLN A 121 -3.99 0.03 -24.34
N SER A 122 -4.15 -1.30 -24.29
CA SER A 122 -5.39 -2.00 -24.62
C SER A 122 -6.44 -1.97 -23.49
N GLY A 123 -6.07 -1.47 -22.30
CA GLY A 123 -6.93 -1.43 -21.13
C GLY A 123 -6.90 -2.69 -20.25
N GLU A 124 -6.05 -3.66 -20.59
CA GLU A 124 -5.81 -4.84 -19.77
C GLU A 124 -5.01 -4.47 -18.51
N GLU A 125 -5.34 -5.09 -17.38
CA GLU A 125 -4.67 -4.86 -16.10
C GLU A 125 -3.76 -6.05 -15.75
N TRP A 126 -2.46 -5.78 -15.65
CA TRP A 126 -1.47 -6.76 -15.24
C TRP A 126 -1.10 -6.55 -13.78
N VAL A 127 -1.23 -7.61 -12.99
CA VAL A 127 -0.95 -7.61 -11.56
C VAL A 127 0.46 -8.13 -11.32
N PHE A 128 1.20 -7.43 -10.48
CA PHE A 128 2.55 -7.80 -10.02
C PHE A 128 2.58 -7.82 -8.51
N ILE A 129 3.27 -8.79 -7.91
CA ILE A 129 3.59 -8.78 -6.48
C ILE A 129 4.89 -8.00 -6.27
N ILE A 130 4.87 -7.07 -5.32
CA ILE A 130 6.04 -6.27 -4.97
C ILE A 130 6.70 -6.83 -3.70
N GLU A 131 5.90 -7.01 -2.64
CA GLU A 131 6.42 -7.42 -1.35
C GLU A 131 5.39 -8.24 -0.55
N ALA A 132 5.89 -9.19 0.25
CA ALA A 132 5.10 -9.96 1.20
C ALA A 132 5.68 -9.80 2.60
N ASN A 133 4.89 -9.25 3.52
CA ASN A 133 5.26 -8.95 4.89
C ASN A 133 4.39 -9.75 5.86
N PRO A 134 4.82 -10.91 6.38
CA PRO A 134 4.06 -11.71 7.35
C PRO A 134 4.08 -11.06 8.74
N ARG A 135 3.51 -9.89 8.84
CA ARG A 135 3.40 -9.04 10.03
C ARG A 135 2.27 -8.03 9.87
N ALA A 136 1.90 -7.36 10.97
CA ALA A 136 1.02 -6.21 10.91
C ALA A 136 1.65 -5.05 10.12
N SER A 137 0.85 -4.38 9.31
CA SER A 137 1.22 -3.20 8.52
C SER A 137 0.80 -1.90 9.25
N ARG A 138 1.22 -0.77 8.70
CA ARG A 138 0.76 0.56 9.14
C ARG A 138 -0.66 0.85 8.70
N THR A 139 -1.18 0.17 7.68
CA THR A 139 -2.54 0.33 7.16
C THR A 139 -3.60 -0.40 7.99
N VAL A 140 -3.21 -1.36 8.83
CA VAL A 140 -4.13 -2.12 9.71
C VAL A 140 -5.06 -1.22 10.55
N PRO A 141 -4.59 -0.13 11.19
CA PRO A 141 -5.49 0.75 11.94
C PRO A 141 -6.53 1.44 11.06
N PHE A 142 -6.16 1.85 9.84
CA PHE A 142 -7.07 2.44 8.87
C PHE A 142 -8.13 1.42 8.43
N VAL A 143 -7.71 0.23 8.00
CA VAL A 143 -8.62 -0.85 7.59
C VAL A 143 -9.59 -1.21 8.72
N ALA A 144 -9.07 -1.37 9.94
CA ALA A 144 -9.90 -1.71 11.10
C ALA A 144 -10.97 -0.65 11.39
N LYS A 145 -10.65 0.64 11.23
CA LYS A 145 -11.61 1.74 11.40
C LYS A 145 -12.61 1.78 10.25
N ALA A 146 -12.17 1.61 9.01
CA ALA A 146 -13.02 1.67 7.82
C ALA A 146 -14.05 0.53 7.79
N THR A 147 -13.64 -0.68 8.19
CA THR A 147 -14.49 -1.89 8.17
C THR A 147 -15.22 -2.15 9.47
N GLY A 148 -14.78 -1.55 10.58
CA GLY A 148 -15.29 -1.86 11.93
C GLY A 148 -14.74 -3.17 12.51
N VAL A 149 -13.82 -3.85 11.83
CA VAL A 149 -13.23 -5.13 12.24
C VAL A 149 -11.87 -4.91 12.92
N PRO A 150 -11.69 -5.30 14.19
CA PRO A 150 -10.46 -5.04 14.94
C PRO A 150 -9.34 -6.03 14.56
N LEU A 151 -8.75 -5.86 13.37
CA LEU A 151 -7.81 -6.81 12.76
C LEU A 151 -6.63 -7.18 13.67
N ALA A 152 -6.00 -6.20 14.33
CA ALA A 152 -4.87 -6.46 15.21
C ALA A 152 -5.25 -7.34 16.41
N ARG A 153 -6.43 -7.10 17.00
CA ARG A 153 -6.97 -7.94 18.09
C ARG A 153 -7.26 -9.36 17.61
N ILE A 154 -7.84 -9.50 16.43
CA ILE A 154 -8.13 -10.81 15.83
C ILE A 154 -6.83 -11.53 15.55
N ALA A 155 -5.85 -10.89 14.92
CA ALA A 155 -4.55 -11.48 14.66
C ALA A 155 -3.86 -12.02 15.94
N THR A 156 -3.96 -11.28 17.04
CA THR A 156 -3.43 -11.72 18.34
C THR A 156 -4.12 -13.00 18.82
N ARG A 157 -5.44 -13.12 18.64
CA ARG A 157 -6.20 -14.33 18.99
C ARG A 157 -5.81 -15.51 18.10
N LEU A 158 -5.64 -15.27 16.79
CA LEU A 158 -5.16 -16.30 15.85
C LEU A 158 -3.75 -16.80 16.23
N MET A 159 -2.85 -15.90 16.56
CA MET A 159 -1.49 -16.27 17.04
C MET A 159 -1.54 -17.02 18.38
N ALA A 160 -2.56 -16.78 19.21
CA ALA A 160 -2.80 -17.55 20.43
C ALA A 160 -3.46 -18.91 20.19
N GLY A 161 -3.77 -19.24 18.93
CA GLY A 161 -4.29 -20.54 18.51
C GLY A 161 -5.80 -20.62 18.32
N GLU A 162 -6.55 -19.52 18.39
CA GLU A 162 -7.95 -19.50 17.95
C GLU A 162 -8.03 -19.56 16.43
N THR A 163 -9.19 -19.96 15.90
CA THR A 163 -9.48 -19.97 14.47
C THR A 163 -10.40 -18.82 14.07
N LEU A 164 -10.42 -18.48 12.79
CA LEU A 164 -11.35 -17.47 12.26
C LEU A 164 -12.80 -17.87 12.44
N ALA A 165 -13.10 -19.17 12.36
CA ALA A 165 -14.43 -19.73 12.63
C ALA A 165 -14.85 -19.53 14.10
N GLU A 166 -13.96 -19.79 15.07
CA GLU A 166 -14.23 -19.57 16.50
C GLU A 166 -14.43 -18.07 16.82
N ILE A 167 -13.72 -17.20 16.07
CA ILE A 167 -13.86 -15.75 16.21
C ILE A 167 -15.14 -15.22 15.56
N GLY A 168 -15.71 -15.96 14.58
CA GLY A 168 -16.90 -15.57 13.84
C GLY A 168 -16.60 -14.63 12.66
N LEU A 169 -15.36 -14.66 12.11
CA LEU A 169 -14.99 -13.92 10.92
C LEU A 169 -14.74 -14.91 9.77
N SER A 170 -15.70 -15.01 8.85
CA SER A 170 -15.68 -15.96 7.74
C SER A 170 -15.64 -15.31 6.35
N GLN A 171 -15.77 -14.00 6.26
CA GLN A 171 -15.85 -13.28 5.00
C GLN A 171 -15.06 -11.97 5.06
N GLU A 172 -14.60 -11.53 3.88
CA GLU A 172 -13.99 -10.20 3.69
C GLU A 172 -14.98 -9.12 4.15
N PRO A 173 -14.61 -8.27 5.12
CA PRO A 173 -15.48 -7.19 5.57
C PRO A 173 -15.56 -6.10 4.52
N SER A 174 -16.77 -5.63 4.24
CA SER A 174 -17.01 -4.51 3.34
C SER A 174 -17.25 -3.23 4.14
N PRO A 175 -16.50 -2.15 3.90
CA PRO A 175 -16.79 -0.88 4.56
C PRO A 175 -18.14 -0.34 4.08
N PRO A 176 -18.97 0.24 4.98
CA PRO A 176 -20.31 0.73 4.61
C PRO A 176 -20.27 2.00 3.76
N LEU A 177 -19.14 2.67 3.70
CA LEU A 177 -18.90 3.90 2.94
C LEU A 177 -17.50 3.85 2.32
N GLN A 178 -17.23 4.77 1.40
CA GLN A 178 -15.86 5.03 0.93
C GLN A 178 -15.04 5.64 2.07
N ALA A 179 -13.90 5.04 2.35
CA ALA A 179 -12.92 5.54 3.30
C ALA A 179 -11.64 5.91 2.56
N VAL A 180 -11.06 7.05 2.91
CA VAL A 180 -9.76 7.49 2.39
C VAL A 180 -8.85 7.76 3.57
N LYS A 181 -7.68 7.13 3.56
CA LYS A 181 -6.55 7.46 4.42
C LYS A 181 -5.75 8.58 3.75
N GLU A 182 -5.38 9.60 4.51
CA GLU A 182 -4.46 10.64 4.06
C GLU A 182 -3.28 10.76 5.02
N ALA A 183 -2.08 10.98 4.48
CA ALA A 183 -0.87 11.15 5.25
C ALA A 183 -0.79 12.55 5.87
N VAL A 184 -0.28 12.65 7.08
CA VAL A 184 0.07 13.93 7.68
C VAL A 184 1.54 14.21 7.48
N LEU A 185 1.85 15.17 6.60
CA LEU A 185 3.21 15.53 6.22
C LEU A 185 3.66 16.79 6.96
N PRO A 186 4.84 16.77 7.65
CA PRO A 186 5.26 17.85 8.51
C PRO A 186 6.01 19.00 7.78
N PHE A 187 5.91 19.09 6.46
CA PHE A 187 6.71 20.03 5.64
C PHE A 187 6.58 21.49 6.09
N ARG A 188 5.40 21.91 6.56
CA ARG A 188 5.18 23.27 7.08
C ARG A 188 6.04 23.59 8.32
N ARG A 189 6.52 22.56 9.04
CA ARG A 189 7.38 22.71 10.23
C ARG A 189 8.86 22.75 9.88
N PHE A 190 9.23 22.38 8.66
CA PHE A 190 10.60 22.28 8.18
C PHE A 190 10.79 23.09 6.89
N PRO A 191 10.85 24.43 6.98
CA PRO A 191 11.07 25.28 5.81
C PRO A 191 12.35 24.88 5.07
N GLY A 192 12.26 24.70 3.76
CA GLY A 192 13.39 24.28 2.92
C GLY A 192 13.58 22.76 2.80
N ALA A 193 12.77 21.96 3.48
CA ALA A 193 12.73 20.52 3.21
C ALA A 193 12.14 20.27 1.80
N ASP A 194 12.72 19.30 1.10
CA ASP A 194 12.16 18.83 -0.15
C ASP A 194 10.83 18.13 0.11
N SER A 195 9.76 18.58 -0.55
CA SER A 195 8.41 18.06 -0.41
C SER A 195 8.06 16.95 -1.40
N LEU A 196 8.99 16.60 -2.30
CA LEU A 196 8.77 15.47 -3.21
C LEU A 196 8.70 14.17 -2.42
N LEU A 197 7.62 13.44 -2.62
CA LEU A 197 7.43 12.12 -2.06
C LEU A 197 8.22 11.08 -2.85
N GLY A 198 8.61 10.01 -2.18
CA GLY A 198 9.40 8.95 -2.76
C GLY A 198 9.33 7.68 -1.91
N PRO A 199 10.29 6.76 -2.09
CA PRO A 199 10.27 5.47 -1.40
C PRO A 199 10.59 5.56 0.10
N GLU A 200 11.11 6.69 0.58
CA GLU A 200 11.37 6.92 2.00
C GLU A 200 10.17 7.59 2.67
N MET A 201 9.71 7.04 3.80
CA MET A 201 8.60 7.59 4.57
C MET A 201 8.93 8.94 5.20
N ARG A 202 8.08 9.94 4.99
CA ARG A 202 8.20 11.30 5.53
C ARG A 202 7.02 11.70 6.42
N SER A 203 5.90 10.99 6.35
CA SER A 203 4.72 11.25 7.15
C SER A 203 4.95 11.02 8.64
N THR A 204 4.25 11.77 9.47
CA THR A 204 4.29 11.68 10.94
C THR A 204 3.00 11.14 11.55
N GLY A 205 2.00 10.90 10.72
CA GLY A 205 0.70 10.39 11.11
C GLY A 205 -0.22 10.23 9.92
N GLU A 206 -1.44 9.82 10.20
CA GLU A 206 -2.48 9.62 9.19
C GLU A 206 -3.83 10.08 9.72
N VAL A 207 -4.70 10.48 8.81
CA VAL A 207 -6.10 10.82 9.06
C VAL A 207 -7.02 10.03 8.14
N MET A 208 -8.32 10.05 8.41
CA MET A 208 -9.30 9.35 7.59
C MET A 208 -10.47 10.25 7.23
N GLY A 209 -10.80 10.31 5.95
CA GLY A 209 -12.05 10.83 5.43
C GLY A 209 -13.03 9.69 5.16
N TRP A 210 -14.33 9.93 5.42
CA TRP A 210 -15.36 8.91 5.26
C TRP A 210 -16.65 9.52 4.70
N ALA A 211 -17.15 8.99 3.57
CA ALA A 211 -18.35 9.49 2.91
C ALA A 211 -18.94 8.46 1.93
N PRO A 212 -20.20 8.64 1.47
CA PRO A 212 -20.80 7.76 0.46
C PRO A 212 -20.12 7.78 -0.92
N LYS A 213 -19.41 8.87 -1.24
CA LYS A 213 -18.70 9.05 -2.51
C LYS A 213 -17.22 9.28 -2.25
N PHE A 214 -16.36 8.65 -3.07
CA PHE A 214 -14.91 8.77 -3.00
C PHE A 214 -14.42 10.22 -2.91
N GLY A 215 -14.78 11.10 -3.85
CA GLY A 215 -14.32 12.48 -3.86
C GLY A 215 -14.69 13.27 -2.59
N MET A 216 -15.80 12.94 -1.93
CA MET A 216 -16.15 13.54 -0.63
C MET A 216 -15.33 12.96 0.52
N ALA A 217 -15.04 11.66 0.48
CA ALA A 217 -14.18 11.02 1.47
C ALA A 217 -12.75 11.59 1.36
N TYR A 218 -12.24 11.71 0.15
CA TYR A 218 -10.94 12.29 -0.14
C TYR A 218 -10.84 13.74 0.33
N ALA A 219 -11.80 14.61 -0.06
CA ALA A 219 -11.83 16.00 0.40
C ALA A 219 -11.88 16.16 1.94
N LYS A 220 -12.53 15.23 2.64
CA LYS A 220 -12.52 15.21 4.11
C LYS A 220 -11.17 14.77 4.67
N ALA A 221 -10.50 13.82 4.03
CA ALA A 221 -9.18 13.36 4.43
C ALA A 221 -8.14 14.48 4.27
N GLU A 222 -8.11 15.17 3.12
CA GLU A 222 -7.30 16.36 2.87
C GLU A 222 -7.50 17.43 3.95
N LEU A 223 -8.76 17.77 4.20
CA LEU A 223 -9.10 18.76 5.21
C LEU A 223 -8.63 18.37 6.61
N ALA A 224 -8.71 17.08 6.95
CA ALA A 224 -8.25 16.54 8.22
C ALA A 224 -6.71 16.49 8.32
N ALA A 225 -6.01 16.31 7.20
CA ALA A 225 -4.55 16.40 7.12
C ALA A 225 -4.03 17.85 7.27
N GLY A 226 -4.94 18.83 7.13
CA GLY A 226 -4.63 20.25 7.24
C GLY A 226 -4.51 20.97 5.88
N ASP A 227 -4.84 20.27 4.79
CA ASP A 227 -4.80 20.80 3.43
C ASP A 227 -6.21 21.20 2.99
N ALA A 228 -6.54 22.47 3.24
CA ALA A 228 -7.84 23.01 2.86
C ALA A 228 -7.88 23.28 1.35
N LEU A 229 -8.79 22.63 0.66
CA LEU A 229 -9.07 22.92 -0.75
C LEU A 229 -9.55 24.36 -0.91
N PRO A 230 -9.02 25.10 -1.89
CA PRO A 230 -9.43 26.48 -2.14
C PRO A 230 -10.91 26.51 -2.57
N LYS A 231 -11.68 27.42 -1.95
CA LYS A 231 -13.11 27.60 -2.26
C LYS A 231 -13.34 28.70 -3.32
N GLN A 232 -12.32 29.46 -3.63
CA GLN A 232 -12.36 30.60 -4.57
C GLN A 232 -10.99 30.75 -5.21
N GLY A 233 -10.95 31.27 -6.42
CA GLY A 233 -9.71 31.55 -7.15
C GLY A 233 -9.73 30.99 -8.57
N THR A 234 -8.58 31.12 -9.25
CA THR A 234 -8.35 30.57 -10.59
C THR A 234 -7.57 29.26 -10.44
N VAL A 235 -8.03 28.21 -11.11
CA VAL A 235 -7.35 26.91 -11.16
C VAL A 235 -6.65 26.82 -12.51
N PHE A 236 -5.36 26.51 -12.48
CA PHE A 236 -4.62 26.10 -13.67
C PHE A 236 -4.66 24.58 -13.78
N LEU A 237 -5.07 24.10 -14.95
CA LEU A 237 -5.04 22.68 -15.30
C LEU A 237 -4.04 22.51 -16.44
N SER A 238 -3.02 21.70 -16.23
CA SER A 238 -2.00 21.36 -17.23
C SER A 238 -2.29 20.02 -17.89
#